data_c6127e29322f557877dee48aa1d82c9c
#
_entry.id   c6127e29322f557877dee48aa1d82c9c
#
_cell.length_a   1.000
_cell.length_b   1.000
_cell.length_c   1.000
_cell.angle_alpha   90.00
_cell.angle_beta   90.00
_cell.angle_gamma   90.00
#
_symmetry.space_group_name_H-M   'P 1'
#
loop_
_entity.id
_entity.type
_entity.pdbx_description
1 polymer ?
#
loop_
_entity_poly.entity_id
_entity_poly.type
_entity_poly.pdbx_seq_one_letter_code
_entity_poly.pdbx_strand_id
1 'polypeptide(L)'
;MREQLEKRKMEESFDLFNRYSFIRHMQANWLMWKRYLDKPVILDELNYRKVENLRMPQELDLFDASEAIRRMQATYGMLSNDIAKGFLDGVQYNSTLAPIDCLAMGRHLMNQSRWTIAEQWILAGIKAHDRKDPQTEMMLLRGPTKAELFRTLGKVRFEMRNIGEALKAYQAALKHSPRDLEIFQEYQNLKRRVLTLSPSEPIREEPNDDIEEMELPPCCSGRCERPQKLKRLYCVYNCVTAPFLRLAPIKTEILSVDPFVILLHDMVSPTEGALIRSSSKNQILPSETVNAANEFEVAKFRTSKSVWFDSDANEATLKLTQRLGEATGLDMKHSEPFQVINYGIGGVFESHFDTSLADEDRFVNGYIDRLATTLFYLNDVPQGGATHFPGLNITVFPKFGTVLMWYNLHTEGLLHVRTMHTGCPVIVGSKWVVSKWIDDKGQEFRRPCLRSHLDSKYLSSIEKIII
;
A
#
# COMPACT_ATOMS: atom_id res chain seq x y z
N MET A 1 13.51 11.54 -25.33
CA MET A 1 12.62 11.67 -24.17
C MET A 1 11.14 11.58 -24.57
N ARG A 2 10.65 12.37 -25.55
CA ARG A 2 9.24 12.32 -26.04
C ARG A 2 8.91 10.97 -26.70
N GLU A 3 9.77 10.46 -27.57
CA GLU A 3 9.63 9.14 -28.19
C GLU A 3 9.68 7.97 -27.19
N GLN A 4 10.50 8.09 -26.14
CA GLN A 4 10.54 7.09 -25.05
C GLN A 4 9.28 7.16 -24.17
N LEU A 5 8.70 8.35 -23.96
CA LEU A 5 7.43 8.51 -23.26
C LEU A 5 6.24 7.98 -24.07
N GLU A 6 6.27 8.16 -25.40
CA GLU A 6 5.23 7.63 -26.29
C GLU A 6 5.32 6.10 -26.44
N LYS A 7 6.54 5.55 -26.56
CA LYS A 7 6.78 4.10 -26.56
C LYS A 7 6.38 3.46 -25.23
N ARG A 8 6.59 4.13 -24.09
CA ARG A 8 6.18 3.68 -22.77
C ARG A 8 4.69 3.83 -22.49
N LYS A 9 3.96 4.68 -23.22
CA LYS A 9 2.49 4.75 -23.16
C LYS A 9 1.82 3.49 -23.72
N MET A 10 2.49 2.73 -24.57
CA MET A 10 1.96 1.50 -25.16
C MET A 10 2.25 0.24 -24.33
N GLU A 11 3.19 0.29 -23.39
CA GLU A 11 3.41 -0.79 -22.43
C GLU A 11 2.64 -0.44 -21.14
N GLU A 12 1.52 -1.10 -20.91
CA GLU A 12 0.62 -0.90 -19.75
C GLU A 12 1.25 -1.22 -18.38
N SER A 13 2.52 -1.56 -18.30
CA SER A 13 3.25 -1.79 -17.06
C SER A 13 4.29 -0.73 -16.78
N PHE A 14 3.86 0.46 -16.35
CA PHE A 14 4.73 1.35 -15.59
C PHE A 14 5.04 0.65 -14.27
N ASP A 15 6.18 -0.02 -14.21
CA ASP A 15 6.63 -0.66 -12.99
C ASP A 15 7.06 0.38 -11.91
N LEU A 16 7.19 -0.09 -10.68
CA LEU A 16 7.59 0.70 -9.52
C LEU A 16 8.86 1.54 -9.80
N PHE A 17 9.87 0.92 -10.41
CA PHE A 17 11.20 1.52 -10.57
C PHE A 17 11.18 2.69 -11.53
N ASN A 18 10.52 2.52 -12.67
CA ASN A 18 10.36 3.59 -13.66
C ASN A 18 9.53 4.75 -13.09
N ARG A 19 8.49 4.48 -12.30
CA ARG A 19 7.68 5.52 -11.66
C ARG A 19 8.49 6.29 -10.62
N TYR A 20 9.21 5.59 -9.75
CA TYR A 20 10.04 6.23 -8.73
C TYR A 20 11.15 7.08 -9.36
N SER A 21 11.92 6.51 -10.29
CA SER A 21 12.99 7.21 -11.00
C SER A 21 12.46 8.42 -11.76
N PHE A 22 11.26 8.31 -12.37
CA PHE A 22 10.61 9.41 -13.06
C PHE A 22 10.23 10.54 -12.11
N ILE A 23 9.55 10.24 -11.00
CA ILE A 23 9.15 11.24 -9.98
C ILE A 23 10.38 11.94 -9.43
N ARG A 24 11.41 11.20 -9.03
CA ARG A 24 12.69 11.76 -8.55
C ARG A 24 13.37 12.63 -9.61
N HIS A 25 13.44 12.15 -10.85
CA HIS A 25 14.05 12.91 -11.94
C HIS A 25 13.32 14.22 -12.19
N MET A 26 12.01 14.19 -12.25
CA MET A 26 11.20 15.38 -12.49
C MET A 26 11.25 16.35 -11.31
N GLN A 27 11.26 15.87 -10.09
CA GLN A 27 11.34 16.71 -8.89
C GLN A 27 12.73 17.35 -8.73
N ALA A 28 13.81 16.55 -8.78
CA ALA A 28 15.15 17.04 -8.45
C ALA A 28 15.89 17.62 -9.67
N ASN A 29 15.86 16.91 -10.82
CA ASN A 29 16.70 17.28 -11.96
C ASN A 29 16.01 18.29 -12.87
N TRP A 30 14.68 18.20 -13.04
CA TRP A 30 13.94 19.13 -13.88
C TRP A 30 13.97 20.57 -13.35
N LEU A 31 13.89 20.76 -12.03
CA LEU A 31 14.05 22.09 -11.42
C LEU A 31 15.41 22.70 -11.71
N MET A 32 16.47 21.88 -11.75
CA MET A 32 17.81 22.34 -12.15
C MET A 32 17.84 22.76 -13.62
N TRP A 33 17.24 21.96 -14.50
CA TRP A 33 17.13 22.28 -15.93
C TRP A 33 16.25 23.48 -16.18
N LYS A 34 15.14 23.63 -15.46
CA LYS A 34 14.28 24.81 -15.54
C LYS A 34 15.07 26.07 -15.16
N ARG A 35 15.79 26.07 -14.03
CA ARG A 35 16.66 27.19 -13.64
C ARG A 35 17.76 27.49 -14.64
N TYR A 36 18.25 26.48 -15.35
CA TYR A 36 19.25 26.68 -16.43
C TYR A 36 18.60 27.26 -17.68
N LEU A 37 17.41 26.84 -18.04
CA LEU A 37 16.64 27.33 -19.19
C LEU A 37 16.05 28.73 -18.95
N ASP A 38 15.72 29.07 -17.70
CA ASP A 38 15.24 30.42 -17.31
C ASP A 38 16.35 31.47 -17.29
N LYS A 39 17.61 31.09 -17.49
CA LYS A 39 18.69 32.06 -17.77
C LYS A 39 18.46 32.64 -19.16
N PRO A 40 18.52 33.99 -19.35
CA PRO A 40 18.22 34.61 -20.62
C PRO A 40 19.30 34.26 -21.67
N VAL A 41 19.06 33.17 -22.37
CA VAL A 41 19.73 32.86 -23.63
C VAL A 41 18.64 32.96 -24.69
N ILE A 42 18.86 33.85 -25.64
CA ILE A 42 17.97 34.06 -26.79
C ILE A 42 17.75 32.74 -27.49
N LEU A 43 16.63 32.12 -27.22
CA LEU A 43 16.10 30.96 -27.93
C LEU A 43 14.67 31.30 -28.33
N ASP A 44 14.51 31.42 -29.65
CA ASP A 44 13.24 31.58 -30.33
C ASP A 44 12.17 30.61 -29.82
N GLU A 45 10.97 31.10 -29.78
CA GLU A 45 9.69 30.51 -29.43
C GLU A 45 9.50 29.02 -29.79
N LEU A 46 10.17 28.13 -29.10
CA LEU A 46 9.90 26.69 -29.15
C LEU A 46 8.79 26.33 -28.17
N ASN A 47 7.54 26.30 -28.67
CA ASN A 47 6.38 25.55 -28.16
C ASN A 47 6.29 25.31 -26.63
N TYR A 48 6.55 26.31 -25.81
CA TYR A 48 6.45 26.26 -24.35
C TYR A 48 5.00 26.09 -23.86
N ARG A 49 4.00 26.47 -24.67
CA ARG A 49 2.56 26.47 -24.31
C ARG A 49 1.94 25.09 -24.04
N LYS A 50 2.61 23.99 -24.42
CA LYS A 50 2.07 22.63 -24.15
C LYS A 50 2.51 22.03 -22.80
N VAL A 51 3.47 22.64 -22.11
CA VAL A 51 4.01 22.14 -20.82
C VAL A 51 3.31 22.82 -19.64
N GLU A 52 2.66 23.96 -19.84
CA GLU A 52 2.01 24.74 -18.77
C GLU A 52 0.86 24.01 -18.05
N ASN A 53 0.29 22.95 -18.64
CA ASN A 53 -0.80 22.19 -18.03
C ASN A 53 -0.35 20.86 -17.39
N LEU A 54 0.96 20.55 -17.37
CA LEU A 54 1.47 19.37 -16.68
C LEU A 54 1.82 19.74 -15.24
N ARG A 55 1.05 19.20 -14.28
CA ARG A 55 1.43 19.26 -12.87
C ARG A 55 2.75 18.51 -12.68
N MET A 56 3.80 19.26 -12.40
CA MET A 56 5.12 18.70 -12.11
C MET A 56 5.13 18.08 -10.72
N PRO A 57 5.81 16.93 -10.54
CA PRO A 57 5.98 16.34 -9.22
C PRO A 57 6.63 17.33 -8.25
N GLN A 58 6.04 17.43 -7.07
CA GLN A 58 6.50 18.25 -5.95
C GLN A 58 7.36 17.42 -4.98
N GLU A 59 7.91 18.06 -3.98
CA GLU A 59 8.70 17.40 -2.95
C GLU A 59 7.87 16.35 -2.18
N LEU A 60 6.60 16.64 -1.95
CA LEU A 60 5.65 15.72 -1.34
C LEU A 60 5.44 14.45 -2.20
N ASP A 61 5.38 14.59 -3.53
CA ASP A 61 5.21 13.42 -4.41
C ASP A 61 6.42 12.47 -4.34
N LEU A 62 7.64 13.01 -4.18
CA LEU A 62 8.84 12.21 -3.98
C LEU A 62 8.87 11.58 -2.58
N PHE A 63 8.45 12.32 -1.56
CA PHE A 63 8.30 11.80 -0.20
C PHE A 63 7.35 10.60 -0.19
N ASP A 64 6.14 10.75 -0.74
CA ASP A 64 5.13 9.69 -0.79
C ASP A 64 5.60 8.46 -1.57
N ALA A 65 6.30 8.68 -2.69
CA ALA A 65 6.87 7.58 -3.49
C ALA A 65 7.98 6.83 -2.72
N SER A 66 8.79 7.54 -1.94
CA SER A 66 9.83 6.93 -1.10
C SER A 66 9.21 6.13 0.05
N GLU A 67 8.18 6.69 0.70
CA GLU A 67 7.41 5.99 1.74
C GLU A 67 6.69 4.75 1.20
N ALA A 68 6.19 4.80 -0.05
CA ALA A 68 5.59 3.63 -0.69
C ALA A 68 6.59 2.47 -0.82
N ILE A 69 7.83 2.76 -1.24
CA ILE A 69 8.90 1.75 -1.32
C ILE A 69 9.25 1.24 0.08
N ARG A 70 9.38 2.12 1.08
CA ARG A 70 9.68 1.75 2.47
C ARG A 70 8.61 0.81 3.03
N ARG A 71 7.32 1.16 2.88
CA ARG A 71 6.20 0.30 3.32
C ARG A 71 6.24 -1.07 2.67
N MET A 72 6.45 -1.15 1.36
CA MET A 72 6.58 -2.44 0.66
C MET A 72 7.77 -3.23 1.19
N GLN A 73 8.93 -2.57 1.39
CA GLN A 73 10.12 -3.20 1.94
C GLN A 73 9.84 -3.83 3.31
N ALA A 74 9.24 -3.07 4.22
CA ALA A 74 8.91 -3.54 5.57
C ALA A 74 7.87 -4.67 5.55
N THR A 75 6.76 -4.48 4.83
CA THR A 75 5.64 -5.44 4.79
C THR A 75 6.03 -6.80 4.21
N TYR A 76 6.81 -6.80 3.15
CA TYR A 76 7.18 -8.04 2.44
C TYR A 76 8.57 -8.56 2.81
N GLY A 77 9.28 -7.91 3.75
CA GLY A 77 10.61 -8.31 4.19
C GLY A 77 11.67 -8.25 3.08
N MET A 78 11.53 -7.30 2.14
CA MET A 78 12.42 -7.21 0.98
C MET A 78 13.74 -6.51 1.34
N LEU A 79 14.85 -7.01 0.81
CA LEU A 79 16.14 -6.36 0.98
C LEU A 79 16.32 -5.20 0.00
N SER A 80 16.88 -4.07 0.45
CA SER A 80 17.14 -2.89 -0.38
C SER A 80 17.93 -3.21 -1.65
N ASN A 81 18.94 -4.11 -1.55
CA ASN A 81 19.73 -4.55 -2.69
C ASN A 81 18.93 -5.37 -3.70
N ASP A 82 17.96 -6.14 -3.27
CA ASP A 82 17.11 -6.96 -4.13
C ASP A 82 16.10 -6.06 -4.85
N ILE A 83 15.46 -5.15 -4.12
CA ILE A 83 14.63 -4.10 -4.72
C ILE A 83 15.43 -3.35 -5.78
N ALA A 84 16.64 -2.88 -5.47
CA ALA A 84 17.47 -2.15 -6.41
C ALA A 84 17.86 -2.95 -7.67
N LYS A 85 17.83 -4.27 -7.61
CA LYS A 85 18.06 -5.18 -8.75
C LYS A 85 16.79 -5.56 -9.50
N GLY A 86 15.63 -5.08 -9.09
CA GLY A 86 14.36 -5.45 -9.68
C GLY A 86 13.77 -6.75 -9.17
N PHE A 87 14.26 -7.28 -8.04
CA PHE A 87 13.71 -8.48 -7.43
C PHE A 87 12.72 -8.08 -6.33
N LEU A 88 11.42 -8.34 -6.55
CA LEU A 88 10.32 -7.97 -5.66
C LEU A 88 9.56 -9.22 -5.22
N ASP A 89 9.58 -9.52 -3.94
CA ASP A 89 8.84 -10.63 -3.31
C ASP A 89 8.80 -11.92 -4.13
N GLY A 90 10.00 -12.38 -4.56
CA GLY A 90 10.15 -13.63 -5.32
C GLY A 90 10.06 -13.50 -6.83
N VAL A 91 9.78 -12.32 -7.39
CA VAL A 91 9.65 -12.08 -8.84
C VAL A 91 10.76 -11.15 -9.33
N GLN A 92 11.45 -11.55 -10.40
CA GLN A 92 12.47 -10.72 -11.05
C GLN A 92 11.86 -9.90 -12.17
N TYR A 93 12.05 -8.58 -12.10
CA TYR A 93 11.67 -7.61 -13.13
C TYR A 93 12.88 -7.15 -13.91
N ASN A 94 12.68 -6.70 -15.14
CA ASN A 94 13.77 -6.22 -16.02
C ASN A 94 14.25 -4.81 -15.67
N SER A 95 13.48 -4.07 -14.88
CA SER A 95 13.83 -2.70 -14.45
C SER A 95 14.62 -2.73 -13.16
N THR A 96 15.58 -1.81 -13.04
CA THR A 96 16.45 -1.67 -11.86
C THR A 96 16.51 -0.22 -11.42
N LEU A 97 16.81 0.03 -10.14
CA LEU A 97 17.09 1.37 -9.65
C LEU A 97 18.52 1.78 -9.95
N ALA A 98 18.69 3.04 -10.33
CA ALA A 98 20.00 3.65 -10.54
C ALA A 98 20.67 4.01 -9.20
N PRO A 99 22.01 4.22 -9.17
CA PRO A 99 22.72 4.66 -7.96
C PRO A 99 22.13 5.91 -7.32
N ILE A 100 21.64 6.85 -8.13
CA ILE A 100 21.02 8.10 -7.66
C ILE A 100 19.65 7.86 -7.01
N ASP A 101 18.88 6.86 -7.46
CA ASP A 101 17.60 6.48 -6.86
C ASP A 101 17.83 5.85 -5.49
N CYS A 102 18.84 4.98 -5.39
CA CYS A 102 19.25 4.37 -4.12
C CYS A 102 19.76 5.43 -3.13
N LEU A 103 20.52 6.41 -3.60
CA LEU A 103 20.98 7.53 -2.77
C LEU A 103 19.80 8.39 -2.28
N ALA A 104 18.82 8.65 -3.13
CA ALA A 104 17.63 9.40 -2.76
C ALA A 104 16.83 8.66 -1.66
N MET A 105 16.64 7.35 -1.80
CA MET A 105 16.03 6.51 -0.77
C MET A 105 16.83 6.55 0.54
N GLY A 106 18.15 6.39 0.47
CA GLY A 106 19.01 6.48 1.64
C GLY A 106 18.89 7.84 2.36
N ARG A 107 18.90 8.95 1.62
CA ARG A 107 18.72 10.30 2.18
C ARG A 107 17.34 10.51 2.79
N HIS A 108 16.30 10.01 2.15
CA HIS A 108 14.95 10.06 2.68
C HIS A 108 14.87 9.38 4.06
N LEU A 109 15.45 8.18 4.20
CA LEU A 109 15.50 7.43 5.45
C LEU A 109 16.40 8.08 6.51
N MET A 110 17.52 8.70 6.10
CA MET A 110 18.36 9.51 7.00
C MET A 110 17.58 10.67 7.62
N ASN A 111 16.74 11.34 6.83
CA ASN A 111 15.91 12.44 7.33
C ASN A 111 14.87 11.98 8.35
N GLN A 112 14.55 10.68 8.36
CA GLN A 112 13.66 10.05 9.33
C GLN A 112 14.43 9.34 10.48
N SER A 113 15.75 9.50 10.53
CA SER A 113 16.63 8.83 11.50
C SER A 113 16.62 7.30 11.44
N ARG A 114 16.21 6.71 10.30
CA ARG A 114 16.18 5.25 10.07
C ARG A 114 17.51 4.76 9.49
N TRP A 115 18.52 4.73 10.33
CA TRP A 115 19.91 4.62 9.92
C TRP A 115 20.25 3.25 9.33
N THR A 116 19.74 2.16 9.89
CA THR A 116 20.03 0.78 9.45
C THR A 116 19.54 0.53 8.02
N ILE A 117 18.30 0.96 7.72
CA ILE A 117 17.74 0.79 6.37
C ILE A 117 18.40 1.79 5.41
N ALA A 118 18.73 3.01 5.87
CA ALA A 118 19.48 3.97 5.08
C ALA A 118 20.84 3.43 4.64
N GLU A 119 21.59 2.76 5.54
CA GLU A 119 22.85 2.08 5.21
C GLU A 119 22.65 1.06 4.09
N GLN A 120 21.63 0.20 4.20
CA GLN A 120 21.32 -0.81 3.19
C GLN A 120 21.08 -0.18 1.81
N TRP A 121 20.35 0.92 1.74
CA TRP A 121 20.09 1.62 0.48
C TRP A 121 21.33 2.28 -0.11
N ILE A 122 22.18 2.90 0.70
CA ILE A 122 23.46 3.46 0.25
C ILE A 122 24.39 2.35 -0.28
N LEU A 123 24.46 1.22 0.41
CA LEU A 123 25.24 0.05 -0.04
C LEU A 123 24.67 -0.53 -1.34
N ALA A 124 23.35 -0.57 -1.51
CA ALA A 124 22.71 -0.95 -2.76
C ALA A 124 23.10 0.02 -3.90
N GLY A 125 23.15 1.34 -3.62
CA GLY A 125 23.61 2.35 -4.56
C GLY A 125 25.07 2.17 -4.98
N ILE A 126 25.97 1.85 -4.06
CA ILE A 126 27.38 1.55 -4.36
C ILE A 126 27.49 0.32 -5.27
N LYS A 127 26.73 -0.76 -4.97
CA LYS A 127 26.67 -1.96 -5.81
C LYS A 127 26.06 -1.67 -7.19
N ALA A 128 25.03 -0.84 -7.24
CA ALA A 128 24.41 -0.41 -8.50
C ALA A 128 25.38 0.38 -9.39
N HIS A 129 26.25 1.20 -8.78
CA HIS A 129 27.28 1.98 -9.50
C HIS A 129 28.31 1.06 -10.19
N ASP A 130 28.53 -0.16 -9.70
CA ASP A 130 29.49 -1.10 -10.29
C ASP A 130 28.92 -1.97 -11.41
N ARG A 131 27.60 -1.86 -11.69
CA ARG A 131 26.96 -2.59 -12.78
C ARG A 131 27.40 -1.99 -14.13
N LYS A 132 27.84 -2.86 -15.01
CA LYS A 132 28.17 -2.51 -16.41
C LYS A 132 26.93 -2.67 -17.29
N ASP A 133 25.97 -1.77 -17.18
CA ASP A 133 24.76 -1.76 -18.00
C ASP A 133 24.79 -0.52 -18.93
N PRO A 134 24.48 -0.61 -20.24
CA PRO A 134 24.45 0.52 -21.16
C PRO A 134 23.55 1.68 -20.74
N GLN A 135 22.45 1.40 -20.04
CA GLN A 135 21.63 2.44 -19.42
C GLN A 135 22.34 3.12 -18.25
N THR A 136 23.28 2.45 -17.62
CA THR A 136 24.07 2.94 -16.49
C THR A 136 25.14 3.95 -16.94
N GLU A 137 25.68 3.86 -18.16
CA GLU A 137 26.70 4.80 -18.65
C GLU A 137 26.18 6.24 -18.75
N MET A 138 24.98 6.44 -19.28
CA MET A 138 24.38 7.77 -19.35
C MET A 138 23.95 8.29 -17.96
N MET A 139 23.61 7.39 -17.02
CA MET A 139 23.31 7.72 -15.63
C MET A 139 24.58 7.97 -14.80
N LEU A 140 25.70 7.32 -15.09
CA LEU A 140 27.01 7.56 -14.48
C LEU A 140 27.57 8.95 -14.78
N LEU A 141 27.24 9.50 -15.94
CA LEU A 141 27.65 10.89 -16.32
C LEU A 141 26.88 11.96 -15.52
N ARG A 142 25.74 11.63 -14.89
CA ARG A 142 24.84 12.57 -14.19
C ARG A 142 24.41 12.09 -12.81
N GLY A 143 24.83 10.90 -12.38
CA GLY A 143 24.53 10.30 -11.09
C GLY A 143 25.54 10.69 -10.01
N PRO A 144 25.33 10.21 -8.79
CA PRO A 144 26.27 10.41 -7.69
C PRO A 144 27.61 9.73 -8.01
N THR A 145 28.71 10.40 -7.65
CA THR A 145 30.03 9.78 -7.71
C THR A 145 30.15 8.70 -6.62
N LYS A 146 31.03 7.73 -6.81
CA LYS A 146 31.37 6.78 -5.74
C LYS A 146 31.82 7.48 -4.46
N ALA A 147 32.55 8.60 -4.61
CA ALA A 147 32.98 9.39 -3.46
C ALA A 147 31.78 9.92 -2.66
N GLU A 148 30.74 10.43 -3.33
CA GLU A 148 29.53 10.91 -2.67
C GLU A 148 28.74 9.78 -1.96
N LEU A 149 28.64 8.61 -2.59
CA LEU A 149 28.01 7.44 -1.97
C LEU A 149 28.76 6.99 -0.70
N PHE A 150 30.08 6.87 -0.77
CA PHE A 150 30.91 6.52 0.38
C PHE A 150 30.92 7.61 1.45
N ARG A 151 30.91 8.89 1.09
CA ARG A 151 30.73 10.02 2.02
C ARG A 151 29.42 9.89 2.79
N THR A 152 28.31 9.62 2.07
CA THR A 152 26.99 9.44 2.68
C THR A 152 26.96 8.23 3.58
N LEU A 153 27.58 7.11 3.17
CA LEU A 153 27.75 5.92 4.00
C LEU A 153 28.50 6.23 5.31
N GLY A 154 29.54 7.04 5.21
CA GLY A 154 30.31 7.50 6.39
C GLY A 154 29.44 8.29 7.37
N LYS A 155 28.55 9.18 6.87
CA LYS A 155 27.60 9.92 7.71
C LYS A 155 26.63 8.99 8.42
N VAL A 156 26.00 8.06 7.69
CA VAL A 156 25.05 7.09 8.26
C VAL A 156 25.72 6.28 9.36
N ARG A 157 26.89 5.69 9.09
CA ARG A 157 27.64 4.88 10.06
C ARG A 157 28.07 5.66 11.30
N PHE A 158 28.34 6.96 11.12
CA PHE A 158 28.65 7.83 12.26
C PHE A 158 27.43 8.02 13.17
N GLU A 159 26.24 8.26 12.61
CA GLU A 159 25.01 8.37 13.38
C GLU A 159 24.65 7.06 14.10
N MET A 160 24.94 5.92 13.47
CA MET A 160 24.84 4.57 14.09
C MET A 160 25.92 4.30 15.17
N ARG A 161 26.76 5.28 15.48
CA ARG A 161 27.92 5.12 16.41
C ARG A 161 28.95 4.07 15.98
N ASN A 162 28.88 3.61 14.73
CA ASN A 162 29.87 2.69 14.16
C ASN A 162 31.07 3.47 13.59
N ILE A 163 31.85 4.04 14.49
CA ILE A 163 32.89 5.02 14.17
C ILE A 163 34.00 4.41 13.30
N GLY A 164 34.38 3.16 13.57
CA GLY A 164 35.43 2.48 12.80
C GLY A 164 35.04 2.30 11.34
N GLU A 165 33.83 1.86 11.09
CA GLU A 165 33.30 1.70 9.74
C GLU A 165 32.98 3.05 9.05
N ALA A 166 32.60 4.08 9.83
CA ALA A 166 32.46 5.44 9.30
C ALA A 166 33.79 5.99 8.76
N LEU A 167 34.89 5.82 9.53
CA LEU A 167 36.23 6.23 9.08
C LEU A 167 36.68 5.48 7.82
N LYS A 168 36.41 4.15 7.74
CA LYS A 168 36.69 3.35 6.52
C LYS A 168 35.91 3.89 5.30
N ALA A 169 34.63 4.23 5.51
CA ALA A 169 33.80 4.78 4.44
C ALA A 169 34.34 6.14 3.95
N TYR A 170 34.74 7.06 4.83
CA TYR A 170 35.36 8.31 4.44
C TYR A 170 36.72 8.11 3.75
N GLN A 171 37.53 7.15 4.17
CA GLN A 171 38.76 6.79 3.48
C GLN A 171 38.50 6.29 2.07
N ALA A 172 37.44 5.45 1.89
CA ALA A 172 37.01 5.00 0.58
C ALA A 172 36.52 6.17 -0.29
N ALA A 173 35.79 7.13 0.29
CA ALA A 173 35.37 8.35 -0.41
C ALA A 173 36.58 9.17 -0.91
N LEU A 174 37.58 9.41 -0.07
CA LEU A 174 38.82 10.10 -0.43
C LEU A 174 39.67 9.36 -1.46
N LYS A 175 39.63 8.00 -1.46
CA LYS A 175 40.28 7.22 -2.52
C LYS A 175 39.67 7.47 -3.90
N HIS A 176 38.36 7.72 -3.97
CA HIS A 176 37.66 8.03 -5.22
C HIS A 176 37.73 9.53 -5.61
N SER A 177 37.89 10.42 -4.61
CA SER A 177 38.03 11.87 -4.84
C SER A 177 39.11 12.45 -3.91
N PRO A 178 40.42 12.27 -4.21
CA PRO A 178 41.48 12.63 -3.28
C PRO A 178 41.66 14.14 -3.05
N ARG A 179 41.13 14.99 -3.95
CA ARG A 179 41.22 16.45 -3.88
C ARG A 179 39.95 17.11 -3.33
N ASP A 180 38.98 16.36 -2.89
CA ASP A 180 37.73 16.89 -2.34
C ASP A 180 37.99 17.40 -0.91
N LEU A 181 38.02 18.73 -0.78
CA LEU A 181 38.28 19.39 0.50
C LEU A 181 37.17 19.19 1.52
N GLU A 182 35.90 19.08 1.09
CA GLU A 182 34.79 18.87 2.00
C GLU A 182 34.86 17.49 2.62
N ILE A 183 35.05 16.43 1.81
CA ILE A 183 35.21 15.07 2.31
C ILE A 183 36.41 14.98 3.25
N PHE A 184 37.52 15.63 2.91
CA PHE A 184 38.72 15.66 3.75
C PHE A 184 38.46 16.35 5.09
N GLN A 185 37.75 17.50 5.08
CA GLN A 185 37.40 18.21 6.30
C GLN A 185 36.46 17.39 7.20
N GLU A 186 35.42 16.76 6.62
CA GLU A 186 34.51 15.88 7.35
C GLU A 186 35.28 14.70 7.97
N TYR A 187 36.16 14.05 7.23
CA TYR A 187 37.02 12.97 7.72
C TYR A 187 37.90 13.42 8.89
N GLN A 188 38.56 14.59 8.78
CA GLN A 188 39.41 15.13 9.84
C GLN A 188 38.59 15.51 11.09
N ASN A 189 37.40 16.07 10.88
CA ASN A 189 36.50 16.39 12.00
C ASN A 189 36.04 15.14 12.74
N LEU A 190 35.68 14.07 11.97
CA LEU A 190 35.33 12.80 12.55
C LEU A 190 36.49 12.22 13.37
N LYS A 191 37.72 12.24 12.79
CA LYS A 191 38.93 11.72 13.45
C LYS A 191 39.22 12.49 14.75
N ARG A 192 39.04 13.82 14.80
CA ARG A 192 39.18 14.61 16.03
C ARG A 192 38.12 14.24 17.07
N ARG A 193 36.85 14.10 16.65
CA ARG A 193 35.77 13.69 17.55
C ARG A 193 36.03 12.33 18.20
N VAL A 194 36.58 11.38 17.45
CA VAL A 194 36.96 10.06 17.98
C VAL A 194 37.99 10.18 19.10
N LEU A 195 38.91 11.10 18.98
CA LEU A 195 39.97 11.31 20.02
C LEU A 195 39.40 11.99 21.28
N THR A 196 38.23 12.63 21.19
CA THR A 196 37.59 13.32 22.32
C THR A 196 36.40 12.56 22.90
N LEU A 197 35.94 11.49 22.27
CA LEU A 197 34.86 10.64 22.80
C LEU A 197 35.39 9.76 23.90
N SER A 198 34.80 9.86 25.08
CA SER A 198 35.06 8.93 26.19
C SER A 198 34.52 7.55 25.84
N PRO A 199 35.19 6.44 26.21
CA PRO A 199 34.78 5.08 25.87
C PRO A 199 33.44 4.62 26.46
N SER A 200 32.79 5.44 27.26
CA SER A 200 31.65 5.07 28.09
C SER A 200 30.30 5.62 27.68
N GLU A 201 30.17 6.28 26.51
CA GLU A 201 28.83 6.61 26.04
C GLU A 201 28.15 5.35 25.47
N PRO A 202 26.98 4.95 26.03
CA PRO A 202 26.26 3.81 25.50
C PRO A 202 25.90 4.05 24.04
N ILE A 203 26.08 3.01 23.23
CA ILE A 203 25.47 2.94 21.90
C ILE A 203 24.00 3.29 22.10
N ARG A 204 23.53 4.40 21.50
CA ARG A 204 22.08 4.56 21.36
C ARG A 204 21.62 3.33 20.59
N GLU A 205 20.98 2.41 21.29
CA GLU A 205 20.13 1.44 20.62
C GLU A 205 19.20 2.30 19.77
N GLU A 206 19.18 2.05 18.46
CA GLU A 206 18.12 2.61 17.64
C GLU A 206 16.83 2.27 18.38
N PRO A 207 15.91 3.25 18.59
CA PRO A 207 14.59 2.87 19.02
C PRO A 207 14.17 1.78 18.03
N ASN A 208 13.67 0.68 18.55
CA ASN A 208 13.25 -0.48 17.77
C ASN A 208 12.00 -0.13 16.92
N ASP A 209 11.89 1.16 16.55
CA ASP A 209 10.81 1.81 15.82
C ASP A 209 10.59 1.19 14.44
N ASP A 210 11.60 0.49 13.90
CA ASP A 210 11.46 -0.22 12.62
C ASP A 210 10.58 -1.47 12.72
N ILE A 211 10.32 -1.96 13.94
CA ILE A 211 9.46 -3.14 14.17
C ILE A 211 8.10 -2.74 14.73
N GLU A 212 8.01 -1.64 15.51
CA GLU A 212 6.73 -1.24 16.15
C GLU A 212 5.76 -0.49 15.23
N GLU A 213 6.22 0.18 14.16
CA GLU A 213 5.32 0.98 13.31
C GLU A 213 4.58 0.21 12.22
N MET A 214 4.99 -1.01 11.90
CA MET A 214 4.23 -1.87 10.99
C MET A 214 4.43 -3.34 11.37
N GLU A 215 3.79 -3.77 12.43
CA GLU A 215 3.43 -5.18 12.61
C GLU A 215 2.41 -5.62 11.55
N LEU A 216 2.71 -5.37 10.27
CA LEU A 216 2.00 -6.08 9.22
C LEU A 216 2.60 -7.48 9.20
N PRO A 217 1.82 -8.48 9.59
CA PRO A 217 2.33 -9.84 9.69
C PRO A 217 2.84 -10.28 8.31
N PRO A 218 3.84 -11.17 8.25
CA PRO A 218 4.43 -11.70 7.01
C PRO A 218 3.41 -12.36 6.06
N CYS A 219 2.16 -12.32 6.43
CA CYS A 219 1.03 -12.92 5.75
C CYS A 219 0.52 -12.15 4.54
N CYS A 220 0.93 -10.92 4.30
CA CYS A 220 0.61 -10.20 3.08
C CYS A 220 1.13 -10.90 1.81
N SER A 221 2.18 -11.72 1.92
CA SER A 221 2.68 -12.59 0.85
C SER A 221 1.94 -13.94 0.75
N GLY A 222 0.97 -14.21 1.62
CA GLY A 222 0.21 -15.48 1.66
C GLY A 222 1.00 -16.68 2.21
N ARG A 223 2.15 -16.45 2.84
CA ARG A 223 3.03 -17.52 3.36
C ARG A 223 2.73 -17.94 4.80
N CYS A 224 1.58 -17.53 5.35
CA CYS A 224 1.19 -17.90 6.70
C CYS A 224 0.68 -19.32 6.79
N GLU A 225 0.97 -19.98 7.90
CA GLU A 225 0.30 -21.22 8.26
C GLU A 225 -1.14 -20.94 8.69
N ARG A 226 -2.11 -21.49 7.94
CA ARG A 226 -3.51 -21.46 8.36
C ARG A 226 -3.69 -22.32 9.61
N PRO A 227 -4.46 -21.87 10.62
CA PRO A 227 -4.83 -22.71 11.75
C PRO A 227 -5.45 -24.05 11.28
N GLN A 228 -5.13 -25.15 11.97
CA GLN A 228 -5.56 -26.49 11.53
C GLN A 228 -7.09 -26.62 11.34
N LYS A 229 -7.88 -25.89 12.14
CA LYS A 229 -9.35 -25.85 12.02
C LYS A 229 -9.85 -25.21 10.70
N LEU A 230 -9.03 -24.39 10.05
CA LEU A 230 -9.37 -23.67 8.80
C LEU A 230 -8.74 -24.34 7.57
N LYS A 231 -8.09 -25.49 7.69
CA LYS A 231 -7.44 -26.18 6.56
C LYS A 231 -8.43 -26.83 5.60
N ARG A 232 -9.70 -27.00 5.97
CA ARG A 232 -10.74 -27.48 5.06
C ARG A 232 -11.37 -26.29 4.36
N LEU A 233 -11.14 -26.16 3.07
CA LEU A 233 -11.87 -25.26 2.19
C LEU A 233 -13.26 -25.83 1.94
N TYR A 234 -14.29 -25.04 2.21
CA TYR A 234 -15.66 -25.38 1.86
C TYR A 234 -16.07 -24.51 0.67
N CYS A 235 -16.34 -25.18 -0.46
CA CYS A 235 -16.93 -24.54 -1.62
C CYS A 235 -18.34 -25.08 -1.79
N VAL A 236 -19.30 -24.19 -1.81
CA VAL A 236 -20.72 -24.51 -1.94
C VAL A 236 -21.38 -23.63 -2.99
N TYR A 237 -22.51 -24.08 -3.50
CA TYR A 237 -23.39 -23.25 -4.30
C TYR A 237 -24.46 -22.64 -3.40
N ASN A 238 -24.45 -21.33 -3.25
CA ASN A 238 -25.51 -20.63 -2.54
C ASN A 238 -26.79 -20.59 -3.39
N CYS A 239 -27.75 -21.41 -3.03
CA CYS A 239 -29.08 -21.49 -3.65
C CYS A 239 -30.21 -21.22 -2.66
N VAL A 240 -29.90 -20.80 -1.42
CA VAL A 240 -30.87 -20.73 -0.31
C VAL A 240 -31.25 -19.32 0.11
N THR A 241 -30.38 -18.33 -0.11
CA THR A 241 -30.58 -16.96 0.41
C THR A 241 -31.66 -16.20 -0.34
N ALA A 242 -31.93 -16.53 -1.62
CA ALA A 242 -33.03 -15.97 -2.40
C ALA A 242 -33.63 -17.03 -3.33
N PRO A 243 -34.95 -16.95 -3.67
CA PRO A 243 -35.59 -17.91 -4.58
C PRO A 243 -34.93 -17.98 -5.97
N PHE A 244 -34.47 -16.85 -6.51
CA PHE A 244 -33.80 -16.77 -7.80
C PHE A 244 -32.51 -17.59 -7.85
N LEU A 245 -31.80 -17.72 -6.74
CA LEU A 245 -30.54 -18.46 -6.68
C LEU A 245 -30.68 -19.97 -6.84
N ARG A 246 -31.91 -20.51 -6.80
CA ARG A 246 -32.19 -21.90 -7.18
C ARG A 246 -31.96 -22.14 -8.69
N LEU A 247 -32.13 -21.09 -9.51
CA LEU A 247 -31.91 -21.12 -10.95
C LEU A 247 -30.49 -20.68 -11.32
N ALA A 248 -29.93 -19.72 -10.56
CA ALA A 248 -28.61 -19.15 -10.80
C ALA A 248 -27.79 -19.11 -9.48
N PRO A 249 -27.32 -20.26 -8.99
CA PRO A 249 -26.63 -20.36 -7.71
C PRO A 249 -25.27 -19.63 -7.76
N ILE A 250 -24.93 -18.98 -6.63
CA ILE A 250 -23.67 -18.27 -6.49
C ILE A 250 -22.60 -19.20 -5.92
N LYS A 251 -21.47 -19.30 -6.60
CA LYS A 251 -20.28 -20.02 -6.12
C LYS A 251 -19.75 -19.32 -4.89
N THR A 252 -19.74 -19.99 -3.75
CA THR A 252 -19.37 -19.44 -2.46
C THR A 252 -18.25 -20.27 -1.83
N GLU A 253 -17.17 -19.61 -1.45
CA GLU A 253 -16.05 -20.22 -0.72
C GLU A 253 -16.09 -19.71 0.72
N ILE A 254 -16.13 -20.64 1.69
CA ILE A 254 -16.18 -20.30 3.10
C ILE A 254 -14.75 -20.30 3.65
N LEU A 255 -14.28 -19.13 4.05
CA LEU A 255 -12.93 -18.92 4.57
C LEU A 255 -12.87 -19.06 6.09
N SER A 256 -13.92 -18.65 6.79
CA SER A 256 -14.07 -18.78 8.25
C SER A 256 -15.54 -18.88 8.60
N VAL A 257 -15.84 -19.61 9.67
CA VAL A 257 -17.21 -19.74 10.22
C VAL A 257 -17.43 -18.83 11.43
N ASP A 258 -16.36 -18.40 12.08
CA ASP A 258 -16.40 -17.49 13.23
C ASP A 258 -15.11 -16.65 13.28
N PRO A 259 -15.16 -15.34 12.97
CA PRO A 259 -16.26 -14.65 12.28
C PRO A 259 -16.58 -15.32 10.94
N PHE A 260 -17.80 -15.16 10.48
CA PHE A 260 -18.19 -15.66 9.18
C PHE A 260 -17.58 -14.81 8.07
N VAL A 261 -16.65 -15.43 7.31
CA VAL A 261 -15.92 -14.79 6.21
C VAL A 261 -16.03 -15.65 4.96
N ILE A 262 -16.50 -15.09 3.86
CA ILE A 262 -16.73 -15.80 2.60
C ILE A 262 -16.22 -15.04 1.38
N LEU A 263 -15.95 -15.78 0.31
CA LEU A 263 -15.78 -15.26 -1.05
C LEU A 263 -16.98 -15.67 -1.91
N LEU A 264 -17.61 -14.68 -2.53
CA LEU A 264 -18.65 -14.86 -3.54
C LEU A 264 -18.01 -14.66 -4.91
N HIS A 265 -18.08 -15.65 -5.79
CA HIS A 265 -17.47 -15.59 -7.10
C HIS A 265 -18.45 -15.11 -8.17
N ASP A 266 -17.93 -14.56 -9.26
CA ASP A 266 -18.67 -14.11 -10.45
C ASP A 266 -19.75 -13.05 -10.12
N MET A 267 -19.50 -12.21 -9.10
CA MET A 267 -20.43 -11.18 -8.62
C MET A 267 -20.42 -9.89 -9.43
N VAL A 268 -19.41 -9.66 -10.26
CA VAL A 268 -19.26 -8.47 -11.09
C VAL A 268 -18.94 -8.89 -12.51
N SER A 269 -19.74 -8.48 -13.47
CA SER A 269 -19.44 -8.70 -14.89
C SER A 269 -18.35 -7.73 -15.40
N PRO A 270 -17.64 -8.07 -16.50
CA PRO A 270 -16.64 -7.17 -17.09
C PRO A 270 -17.18 -5.80 -17.45
N THR A 271 -18.42 -5.72 -17.93
CA THR A 271 -19.09 -4.47 -18.30
C THR A 271 -19.43 -3.60 -17.10
N GLU A 272 -19.94 -4.20 -16.01
CA GLU A 272 -20.22 -3.49 -14.75
C GLU A 272 -18.91 -2.95 -14.14
N GLY A 273 -17.87 -3.79 -14.06
CA GLY A 273 -16.57 -3.37 -13.54
C GLY A 273 -15.92 -2.26 -14.36
N ALA A 274 -16.05 -2.30 -15.69
CA ALA A 274 -15.56 -1.26 -16.58
C ALA A 274 -16.35 0.06 -16.39
N LEU A 275 -17.68 -0.02 -16.27
CA LEU A 275 -18.54 1.15 -16.04
C LEU A 275 -18.18 1.84 -14.72
N ILE A 276 -18.08 1.09 -13.62
CA ILE A 276 -17.74 1.66 -12.30
C ILE A 276 -16.36 2.34 -12.34
N ARG A 277 -15.33 1.67 -12.89
CA ARG A 277 -14.00 2.27 -12.98
C ARG A 277 -13.94 3.51 -13.87
N SER A 278 -14.64 3.51 -15.01
CA SER A 278 -14.66 4.67 -15.92
C SER A 278 -15.39 5.85 -15.32
N SER A 279 -16.53 5.63 -14.65
CA SER A 279 -17.28 6.67 -13.95
C SER A 279 -16.47 7.29 -12.79
N SER A 280 -15.65 6.49 -12.12
CA SER A 280 -14.83 6.95 -10.99
C SER A 280 -13.61 7.74 -11.40
N LYS A 281 -12.99 7.44 -12.55
CA LYS A 281 -11.64 7.87 -12.94
C LYS A 281 -11.38 9.37 -12.82
N ASN A 282 -12.37 10.20 -13.12
CA ASN A 282 -12.23 11.66 -13.09
C ASN A 282 -12.73 12.31 -11.78
N GLN A 283 -13.30 11.54 -10.86
CA GLN A 283 -13.91 12.02 -9.63
C GLN A 283 -13.14 11.56 -8.37
N ILE A 284 -12.22 10.61 -8.54
CA ILE A 284 -11.49 9.98 -7.43
C ILE A 284 -10.51 10.97 -6.81
N LEU A 285 -10.62 11.18 -5.50
CA LEU A 285 -9.80 12.08 -4.68
C LEU A 285 -9.02 11.27 -3.63
N PRO A 286 -7.96 11.82 -3.01
CA PRO A 286 -7.33 11.18 -1.86
C PRO A 286 -8.38 10.75 -0.84
N SER A 287 -8.27 9.53 -0.33
CA SER A 287 -9.23 9.00 0.64
C SER A 287 -9.05 9.70 1.98
N GLU A 288 -10.16 10.11 2.55
CA GLU A 288 -10.22 10.72 3.88
C GLU A 288 -10.65 9.69 4.92
N THR A 289 -10.25 9.90 6.15
CA THR A 289 -10.66 9.16 7.34
C THR A 289 -11.12 10.15 8.40
N VAL A 290 -11.97 9.69 9.31
CA VAL A 290 -12.42 10.51 10.45
C VAL A 290 -11.37 10.42 11.55
N ASN A 291 -10.88 11.57 12.01
CA ASN A 291 -9.93 11.66 13.13
C ASN A 291 -10.65 11.67 14.50
N ALA A 292 -9.87 11.66 15.58
CA ALA A 292 -10.41 11.67 16.94
C ALA A 292 -11.26 12.93 17.28
N ALA A 293 -11.13 14.01 16.51
CA ALA A 293 -11.95 15.22 16.63
C ALA A 293 -13.22 15.19 15.77
N ASN A 294 -13.51 14.03 15.15
CA ASN A 294 -14.63 13.82 14.22
C ASN A 294 -14.55 14.68 12.93
N GLU A 295 -13.34 15.03 12.51
CA GLU A 295 -13.06 15.77 11.30
C GLU A 295 -12.49 14.85 10.22
N PHE A 296 -12.80 15.13 8.93
CA PHE A 296 -12.24 14.39 7.81
C PHE A 296 -10.82 14.86 7.50
N GLU A 297 -9.88 13.93 7.47
CA GLU A 297 -8.49 14.19 7.09
C GLU A 297 -7.91 13.11 6.19
N VAL A 298 -6.92 13.47 5.37
CA VAL A 298 -6.14 12.52 4.57
C VAL A 298 -5.10 11.87 5.49
N ALA A 299 -5.38 10.65 5.91
CA ALA A 299 -4.54 9.94 6.85
C ALA A 299 -3.36 9.21 6.18
N LYS A 300 -2.20 9.22 6.83
CA LYS A 300 -0.99 8.52 6.35
C LYS A 300 -1.13 7.00 6.35
N PHE A 301 -1.97 6.45 7.24
CA PHE A 301 -2.23 5.01 7.36
C PHE A 301 -3.20 4.48 6.28
N ARG A 302 -3.79 5.37 5.46
CA ARG A 302 -4.65 5.01 4.33
C ARG A 302 -4.21 5.74 3.06
N THR A 303 -3.37 5.10 2.26
CA THR A 303 -2.84 5.69 1.02
C THR A 303 -3.60 5.16 -0.20
N SER A 304 -4.79 5.70 -0.40
CA SER A 304 -5.68 5.37 -1.52
C SER A 304 -6.39 6.62 -2.04
N LYS A 305 -7.10 6.45 -3.14
CA LYS A 305 -8.05 7.46 -3.64
C LYS A 305 -9.42 6.84 -3.70
N SER A 306 -10.47 7.61 -3.41
CA SER A 306 -11.84 7.10 -3.39
C SER A 306 -12.86 8.10 -3.92
N VAL A 307 -14.03 7.56 -4.27
CA VAL A 307 -15.25 8.30 -4.64
C VAL A 307 -16.46 7.50 -4.18
N TRP A 308 -17.52 8.17 -3.83
CA TRP A 308 -18.77 7.57 -3.37
C TRP A 308 -19.84 7.62 -4.45
N PHE A 309 -20.61 6.53 -4.57
CA PHE A 309 -21.76 6.42 -5.45
C PHE A 309 -22.95 5.85 -4.68
N ASP A 310 -24.10 6.48 -4.83
CA ASP A 310 -25.34 5.93 -4.28
C ASP A 310 -25.67 4.55 -4.89
N SER A 311 -26.49 3.78 -4.18
CA SER A 311 -26.85 2.43 -4.60
C SER A 311 -27.54 2.35 -5.95
N ASP A 312 -28.14 3.45 -6.40
CA ASP A 312 -28.87 3.62 -7.66
C ASP A 312 -28.23 4.65 -8.60
N ALA A 313 -27.00 5.10 -8.32
CA ALA A 313 -26.31 6.12 -9.11
C ALA A 313 -26.14 5.74 -10.60
N ASN A 314 -26.07 4.46 -10.91
CA ASN A 314 -26.02 3.93 -12.27
C ASN A 314 -26.51 2.47 -12.31
N GLU A 315 -26.67 1.94 -13.53
CA GLU A 315 -27.18 0.58 -13.74
C GLU A 315 -26.31 -0.51 -13.06
N ALA A 316 -24.98 -0.31 -13.01
CA ALA A 316 -24.09 -1.27 -12.37
C ALA A 316 -24.28 -1.28 -10.85
N THR A 317 -24.30 -0.10 -10.20
CA THR A 317 -24.51 -0.01 -8.74
C THR A 317 -25.87 -0.56 -8.31
N LEU A 318 -26.92 -0.29 -9.09
CA LEU A 318 -28.26 -0.83 -8.85
C LEU A 318 -28.27 -2.36 -8.92
N LYS A 319 -27.70 -2.95 -9.99
CA LYS A 319 -27.60 -4.42 -10.16
C LYS A 319 -26.76 -5.08 -9.08
N LEU A 320 -25.63 -4.44 -8.69
CA LEU A 320 -24.79 -4.97 -7.62
C LEU A 320 -25.51 -4.94 -6.27
N THR A 321 -26.27 -3.88 -5.96
CA THR A 321 -27.09 -3.78 -4.75
C THR A 321 -28.12 -4.91 -4.68
N GLN A 322 -28.87 -5.14 -5.77
CA GLN A 322 -29.84 -6.23 -5.84
C GLN A 322 -29.18 -7.59 -5.68
N ARG A 323 -28.13 -7.86 -6.46
CA ARG A 323 -27.36 -9.13 -6.42
C ARG A 323 -26.77 -9.41 -5.03
N LEU A 324 -26.29 -8.35 -4.35
CA LEU A 324 -25.76 -8.47 -3.00
C LEU A 324 -26.87 -8.84 -1.99
N GLY A 325 -28.05 -8.20 -2.08
CA GLY A 325 -29.19 -8.56 -1.26
C GLY A 325 -29.65 -10.01 -1.47
N GLU A 326 -29.68 -10.47 -2.71
CA GLU A 326 -30.01 -11.88 -3.04
C GLU A 326 -28.92 -12.84 -2.53
N ALA A 327 -27.63 -12.49 -2.69
CA ALA A 327 -26.51 -13.32 -2.27
C ALA A 327 -26.40 -13.47 -0.76
N THR A 328 -26.71 -12.42 0.00
CA THR A 328 -26.53 -12.40 1.46
C THR A 328 -27.82 -12.67 2.22
N GLY A 329 -28.97 -12.40 1.62
CA GLY A 329 -30.27 -12.38 2.27
C GLY A 329 -30.47 -11.17 3.19
N LEU A 330 -29.54 -10.22 3.22
CA LEU A 330 -29.61 -9.01 4.03
C LEU A 330 -30.42 -7.91 3.34
N ASP A 331 -30.97 -6.98 4.12
CA ASP A 331 -31.64 -5.79 3.59
C ASP A 331 -30.61 -4.74 3.21
N MET A 332 -30.70 -4.22 1.97
CA MET A 332 -29.78 -3.20 1.46
C MET A 332 -30.30 -1.77 1.65
N LYS A 333 -31.50 -1.59 2.21
CA LYS A 333 -32.18 -0.29 2.31
C LYS A 333 -31.40 0.73 3.14
N HIS A 334 -30.75 0.27 4.20
CA HIS A 334 -29.99 1.09 5.13
C HIS A 334 -28.47 0.90 4.97
N SER A 335 -28.03 0.30 3.85
CA SER A 335 -26.61 0.16 3.55
C SER A 335 -26.00 1.49 3.10
N GLU A 336 -24.73 1.75 3.46
CA GLU A 336 -24.00 2.93 3.01
C GLU A 336 -23.89 2.97 1.48
N PRO A 337 -23.63 4.14 0.85
CA PRO A 337 -23.24 4.24 -0.55
C PRO A 337 -22.05 3.36 -0.89
N PHE A 338 -21.83 3.06 -2.17
CA PHE A 338 -20.64 2.36 -2.63
C PHE A 338 -19.42 3.29 -2.56
N GLN A 339 -18.37 2.87 -1.87
CA GLN A 339 -17.08 3.53 -1.93
C GLN A 339 -16.18 2.84 -2.94
N VAL A 340 -15.95 3.46 -4.09
CA VAL A 340 -14.97 2.99 -5.08
C VAL A 340 -13.60 3.48 -4.68
N ILE A 341 -12.64 2.57 -4.54
CA ILE A 341 -11.31 2.85 -4.00
C ILE A 341 -10.26 2.35 -4.98
N ASN A 342 -9.23 3.16 -5.21
CA ASN A 342 -8.03 2.78 -5.95
C ASN A 342 -6.79 2.90 -5.07
N TYR A 343 -6.07 1.79 -4.95
CA TYR A 343 -4.74 1.74 -4.37
C TYR A 343 -3.71 1.67 -5.49
N GLY A 344 -2.84 2.67 -5.57
CA GLY A 344 -1.67 2.65 -6.44
C GLY A 344 -0.55 1.79 -5.87
N ILE A 345 0.61 1.80 -6.53
CA ILE A 345 1.82 1.10 -6.04
C ILE A 345 2.19 1.62 -4.65
N GLY A 346 2.45 0.71 -3.71
CA GLY A 346 2.68 0.98 -2.29
C GLY A 346 1.44 1.49 -1.53
N GLY A 347 0.28 1.55 -2.20
CA GLY A 347 -0.98 1.91 -1.58
C GLY A 347 -1.40 0.86 -0.56
N VAL A 348 -1.77 1.31 0.64
CA VAL A 348 -2.04 0.50 1.81
C VAL A 348 -3.25 1.06 2.57
N PHE A 349 -3.90 0.20 3.32
CA PHE A 349 -4.76 0.58 4.43
C PHE A 349 -4.35 -0.26 5.62
N GLU A 350 -3.78 0.38 6.63
CA GLU A 350 -3.28 -0.30 7.84
C GLU A 350 -4.38 -1.07 8.58
N SER A 351 -3.98 -1.85 9.57
CA SER A 351 -4.92 -2.69 10.34
C SER A 351 -6.00 -1.84 11.02
N HIS A 352 -7.25 -2.14 10.74
CA HIS A 352 -8.41 -1.41 11.23
C HIS A 352 -9.63 -2.32 11.39
N PHE A 353 -10.63 -1.80 12.07
CA PHE A 353 -11.98 -2.34 12.09
C PHE A 353 -12.90 -1.47 11.23
N ASP A 354 -13.87 -2.06 10.59
CA ASP A 354 -14.88 -1.32 9.82
C ASP A 354 -16.06 -0.80 10.66
N THR A 355 -16.16 -1.20 11.90
CA THR A 355 -17.16 -0.77 12.86
C THR A 355 -16.51 0.13 13.91
N SER A 356 -17.27 1.03 14.53
CA SER A 356 -16.78 1.79 15.66
C SER A 356 -16.46 0.84 16.81
N LEU A 357 -15.33 1.05 17.51
CA LEU A 357 -15.03 0.39 18.76
C LEU A 357 -16.13 0.77 19.74
N ALA A 358 -17.09 -0.15 19.89
CA ALA A 358 -18.34 0.16 20.57
C ALA A 358 -18.10 0.37 22.05
N ASP A 359 -18.41 1.57 22.50
CA ASP A 359 -18.80 1.78 23.88
C ASP A 359 -20.09 0.99 24.14
N GLU A 360 -20.22 0.43 25.35
CA GLU A 360 -21.46 -0.23 25.83
C GLU A 360 -22.69 0.69 25.69
N ASP A 361 -22.46 2.00 25.57
CA ASP A 361 -23.46 3.06 25.37
C ASP A 361 -24.15 3.05 24.00
N ARG A 362 -23.64 2.34 22.99
CA ARG A 362 -24.29 2.31 21.66
C ARG A 362 -25.71 1.77 21.71
N PHE A 363 -25.97 0.78 22.57
CA PHE A 363 -27.32 0.22 22.76
C PHE A 363 -28.28 1.21 23.44
N VAL A 364 -27.75 2.14 24.24
CA VAL A 364 -28.54 3.16 24.92
C VAL A 364 -28.89 4.32 23.99
N ASN A 365 -28.00 4.67 23.08
CA ASN A 365 -28.11 5.86 22.21
C ASN A 365 -28.67 5.56 20.81
N GLY A 366 -29.04 4.30 20.49
CA GLY A 366 -29.59 3.92 19.19
C GLY A 366 -28.61 4.11 18.03
N TYR A 367 -27.33 3.95 18.28
CA TYR A 367 -26.28 4.03 17.26
C TYR A 367 -26.45 2.93 16.22
N ILE A 368 -26.41 3.32 14.94
CA ILE A 368 -26.36 2.40 13.80
C ILE A 368 -24.91 2.07 13.54
N ASP A 369 -24.57 0.79 13.35
CA ASP A 369 -23.21 0.37 13.06
C ASP A 369 -23.17 -0.63 11.90
N ARG A 370 -21.99 -0.79 11.31
CA ARG A 370 -21.73 -1.66 10.17
C ARG A 370 -21.77 -3.14 10.59
N LEU A 371 -22.89 -3.80 10.36
CA LEU A 371 -23.07 -5.23 10.62
C LEU A 371 -22.12 -6.08 9.79
N ALA A 372 -22.02 -5.77 8.50
CA ALA A 372 -21.19 -6.53 7.57
C ALA A 372 -20.50 -5.62 6.55
N THR A 373 -19.33 -6.06 6.12
CA THR A 373 -18.58 -5.45 5.04
C THR A 373 -18.56 -6.38 3.83
N THR A 374 -18.71 -5.78 2.65
CA THR A 374 -18.51 -6.45 1.36
C THR A 374 -17.51 -5.66 0.53
N LEU A 375 -16.47 -6.35 0.05
CA LEU A 375 -15.38 -5.78 -0.74
C LEU A 375 -15.35 -6.44 -2.11
N PHE A 376 -15.79 -5.72 -3.14
CA PHE A 376 -15.77 -6.16 -4.54
C PHE A 376 -14.41 -5.88 -5.15
N TYR A 377 -13.79 -6.87 -5.78
CA TYR A 377 -12.56 -6.69 -6.54
C TYR A 377 -12.86 -6.41 -8.00
N LEU A 378 -12.46 -5.22 -8.48
CA LEU A 378 -12.75 -4.76 -9.85
C LEU A 378 -11.61 -5.03 -10.84
N ASN A 379 -10.52 -5.62 -10.41
CA ASN A 379 -9.43 -6.08 -11.27
C ASN A 379 -8.55 -7.11 -10.55
N ASP A 380 -7.79 -7.85 -11.34
CA ASP A 380 -6.67 -8.64 -10.84
C ASP A 380 -5.49 -7.73 -10.53
N VAL A 381 -4.76 -8.05 -9.47
CA VAL A 381 -3.52 -7.35 -9.10
C VAL A 381 -2.35 -8.28 -9.37
N PRO A 382 -1.40 -7.88 -10.24
CA PRO A 382 -0.29 -8.76 -10.61
C PRO A 382 0.56 -9.21 -9.42
N GLN A 383 0.77 -8.31 -8.42
CA GLN A 383 1.53 -8.64 -7.22
C GLN A 383 1.18 -7.73 -6.04
N GLY A 384 1.03 -8.32 -4.85
CA GLY A 384 0.65 -7.63 -3.64
C GLY A 384 -0.84 -7.28 -3.57
N GLY A 385 -1.19 -6.30 -2.73
CA GLY A 385 -2.56 -5.78 -2.62
C GLY A 385 -3.59 -6.72 -1.98
N ALA A 386 -3.18 -7.78 -1.30
CA ALA A 386 -4.08 -8.69 -0.61
C ALA A 386 -4.91 -7.97 0.47
N THR A 387 -6.02 -8.57 0.87
CA THR A 387 -6.74 -8.24 2.10
C THR A 387 -6.41 -9.30 3.13
N HIS A 388 -5.86 -8.90 4.27
CA HIS A 388 -5.36 -9.82 5.28
C HIS A 388 -6.09 -9.63 6.61
N PHE A 389 -6.46 -10.75 7.26
CA PHE A 389 -7.06 -10.80 8.59
C PHE A 389 -6.05 -11.42 9.56
N PRO A 390 -5.33 -10.62 10.37
CA PRO A 390 -4.32 -11.13 11.30
C PRO A 390 -4.87 -12.13 12.30
N GLY A 391 -6.05 -11.84 12.91
CA GLY A 391 -6.69 -12.70 13.89
C GLY A 391 -7.18 -14.06 13.36
N LEU A 392 -7.17 -14.24 12.03
CA LEU A 392 -7.59 -15.47 11.35
C LEU A 392 -6.45 -16.14 10.58
N ASN A 393 -5.34 -15.47 10.37
CA ASN A 393 -4.28 -15.86 9.44
C ASN A 393 -4.83 -16.15 8.01
N ILE A 394 -5.80 -15.34 7.58
CA ILE A 394 -6.41 -15.45 6.24
C ILE A 394 -5.89 -14.29 5.38
N THR A 395 -5.42 -14.63 4.19
CA THR A 395 -4.99 -13.67 3.16
C THR A 395 -5.77 -13.92 1.89
N VAL A 396 -6.46 -12.88 1.40
CA VAL A 396 -7.27 -12.93 0.18
C VAL A 396 -6.65 -12.04 -0.89
N PHE A 397 -6.22 -12.65 -1.98
CA PHE A 397 -5.68 -11.91 -3.11
C PHE A 397 -6.81 -11.37 -4.01
N PRO A 398 -6.70 -10.14 -4.52
CA PRO A 398 -7.67 -9.56 -5.43
C PRO A 398 -7.83 -10.42 -6.69
N LYS A 399 -9.08 -10.81 -6.97
CA LYS A 399 -9.47 -11.47 -8.21
C LYS A 399 -10.70 -10.79 -8.78
N PHE A 400 -10.62 -10.38 -10.03
CA PHE A 400 -11.73 -9.69 -10.69
C PHE A 400 -13.06 -10.46 -10.54
N GLY A 401 -14.12 -9.72 -10.23
CA GLY A 401 -15.47 -10.25 -10.14
C GLY A 401 -15.81 -10.94 -8.83
N THR A 402 -14.85 -11.12 -7.91
CA THR A 402 -15.11 -11.71 -6.59
C THR A 402 -15.50 -10.67 -5.56
N VAL A 403 -16.28 -11.08 -4.56
CA VAL A 403 -16.65 -10.27 -3.39
C VAL A 403 -16.20 -10.99 -2.14
N LEU A 404 -15.38 -10.33 -1.34
CA LEU A 404 -15.05 -10.75 0.02
C LEU A 404 -16.08 -10.14 0.96
N MET A 405 -16.75 -10.98 1.75
CA MET A 405 -17.75 -10.55 2.74
C MET A 405 -17.39 -11.09 4.11
N TRP A 406 -17.62 -10.27 5.14
CA TRP A 406 -17.50 -10.69 6.54
C TRP A 406 -18.48 -9.93 7.43
N TYR A 407 -18.89 -10.56 8.53
CA TYR A 407 -19.62 -9.88 9.59
C TYR A 407 -18.63 -9.21 10.55
N ASN A 408 -18.84 -7.93 10.83
CA ASN A 408 -18.03 -7.15 11.77
C ASN A 408 -18.43 -7.38 13.22
N LEU A 409 -19.69 -7.78 13.41
CA LEU A 409 -20.30 -7.91 14.73
C LEU A 409 -20.67 -9.37 15.02
N HIS A 410 -20.51 -9.76 16.28
CA HIS A 410 -21.17 -10.94 16.83
C HIS A 410 -22.69 -10.83 16.71
N THR A 411 -23.41 -11.96 16.86
CA THR A 411 -24.89 -11.97 16.86
C THR A 411 -25.49 -11.20 18.04
N GLU A 412 -24.76 -10.98 19.10
CA GLU A 412 -25.13 -10.13 20.23
C GLU A 412 -24.85 -8.64 20.01
N GLY A 413 -24.35 -8.28 18.83
CA GLY A 413 -24.11 -6.90 18.42
C GLY A 413 -22.78 -6.32 18.86
N LEU A 414 -21.91 -7.06 19.51
CA LEU A 414 -20.58 -6.60 19.92
C LEU A 414 -19.57 -6.76 18.79
N LEU A 415 -18.53 -5.92 18.77
CA LEU A 415 -17.42 -6.00 17.82
C LEU A 415 -16.77 -7.39 17.87
N HIS A 416 -16.61 -8.00 16.70
CA HIS A 416 -15.85 -9.24 16.57
C HIS A 416 -14.38 -8.92 16.35
N VAL A 417 -13.56 -8.94 17.40
CA VAL A 417 -12.14 -8.51 17.38
C VAL A 417 -11.26 -9.23 16.33
N ARG A 418 -11.65 -10.44 15.88
CA ARG A 418 -10.91 -11.17 14.84
C ARG A 418 -11.21 -10.69 13.42
N THR A 419 -12.10 -9.70 13.26
CA THR A 419 -12.37 -9.05 11.96
C THR A 419 -11.44 -7.89 11.67
N MET A 420 -10.50 -7.58 12.58
CA MET A 420 -9.42 -6.67 12.26
C MET A 420 -8.75 -7.11 10.95
N HIS A 421 -8.60 -6.18 10.00
CA HIS A 421 -8.06 -6.49 8.69
C HIS A 421 -7.21 -5.34 8.15
N THR A 422 -6.40 -5.67 7.16
CA THR A 422 -5.50 -4.71 6.48
C THR A 422 -5.60 -4.87 4.98
N GLY A 423 -5.49 -3.75 4.27
CA GLY A 423 -5.23 -3.75 2.83
C GLY A 423 -3.73 -3.71 2.57
N CYS A 424 -3.13 -4.85 2.27
CA CYS A 424 -1.70 -4.98 2.02
C CYS A 424 -1.21 -4.07 0.89
N PRO A 425 0.04 -3.55 0.94
CA PRO A 425 0.59 -2.72 -0.11
C PRO A 425 0.57 -3.40 -1.48
N VAL A 426 0.23 -2.63 -2.51
CA VAL A 426 0.32 -3.09 -3.91
C VAL A 426 1.78 -3.03 -4.36
N ILE A 427 2.36 -4.14 -4.81
CA ILE A 427 3.74 -4.18 -5.31
C ILE A 427 3.77 -3.78 -6.79
N VAL A 428 2.91 -4.40 -7.61
CA VAL A 428 2.85 -4.14 -9.07
C VAL A 428 1.40 -3.95 -9.49
N GLY A 429 1.16 -2.96 -10.34
CA GLY A 429 -0.15 -2.63 -10.86
C GLY A 429 -0.92 -1.63 -10.01
N SER A 430 -2.22 -1.80 -9.92
CA SER A 430 -3.13 -1.04 -9.06
C SER A 430 -4.27 -1.93 -8.60
N LYS A 431 -4.78 -1.69 -7.40
CA LYS A 431 -5.92 -2.41 -6.85
C LYS A 431 -7.16 -1.52 -6.90
N TRP A 432 -8.17 -1.94 -7.65
CA TRP A 432 -9.48 -1.31 -7.66
C TRP A 432 -10.47 -2.16 -6.91
N VAL A 433 -11.10 -1.58 -5.90
CA VAL A 433 -12.12 -2.24 -5.09
C VAL A 433 -13.33 -1.34 -4.90
N VAL A 434 -14.46 -1.95 -4.53
CA VAL A 434 -15.64 -1.24 -4.07
C VAL A 434 -16.03 -1.79 -2.73
N SER A 435 -16.06 -0.94 -1.70
CA SER A 435 -16.61 -1.28 -0.40
C SER A 435 -18.10 -0.95 -0.36
N LYS A 436 -18.87 -1.85 0.25
CA LYS A 436 -20.27 -1.64 0.59
C LYS A 436 -20.47 -2.12 2.00
N TRP A 437 -20.83 -1.22 2.90
CA TRP A 437 -21.15 -1.53 4.29
C TRP A 437 -22.66 -1.69 4.47
N ILE A 438 -23.03 -2.72 5.19
CA ILE A 438 -24.40 -3.08 5.46
C ILE A 438 -24.62 -2.84 6.95
N ASP A 439 -25.53 -1.91 7.27
CA ASP A 439 -25.81 -1.52 8.64
C ASP A 439 -26.64 -2.59 9.35
N ASP A 440 -26.59 -2.59 10.68
CA ASP A 440 -27.40 -3.45 11.55
C ASP A 440 -28.88 -3.08 11.54
N LYS A 441 -29.19 -1.81 11.23
CA LYS A 441 -30.56 -1.32 11.10
C LYS A 441 -31.32 -2.02 9.97
N GLY A 442 -32.51 -2.54 10.28
CA GLY A 442 -33.36 -3.25 9.33
C GLY A 442 -33.00 -4.72 9.15
N GLN A 443 -32.02 -5.24 9.93
CA GLN A 443 -31.63 -6.65 9.85
C GLN A 443 -32.27 -7.53 10.94
N GLU A 444 -33.14 -7.00 11.78
CA GLU A 444 -33.67 -7.64 13.00
C GLU A 444 -34.37 -8.97 12.71
N PHE A 445 -35.03 -9.09 11.54
CA PHE A 445 -35.69 -10.33 11.11
C PHE A 445 -34.84 -11.18 10.15
N ARG A 446 -33.69 -10.69 9.71
CA ARG A 446 -32.77 -11.38 8.78
C ARG A 446 -31.58 -11.99 9.50
N ARG A 447 -31.03 -11.26 10.46
CA ARG A 447 -30.00 -11.69 11.39
C ARG A 447 -30.34 -11.14 12.78
N PRO A 448 -31.23 -11.82 13.52
CA PRO A 448 -31.68 -11.31 14.80
C PRO A 448 -30.54 -11.22 15.82
N CYS A 449 -30.61 -10.19 16.66
CA CYS A 449 -29.71 -10.01 17.79
C CYS A 449 -29.99 -11.04 18.86
N LEU A 450 -28.98 -11.75 19.31
CA LEU A 450 -29.09 -12.84 20.30
C LEU A 450 -28.41 -12.43 21.62
N ARG A 451 -28.80 -13.10 22.69
CA ARG A 451 -28.13 -12.92 23.99
C ARG A 451 -26.74 -13.55 24.05
N SER A 452 -26.45 -14.49 23.16
CA SER A 452 -25.17 -15.18 23.08
C SER A 452 -24.88 -15.60 21.64
N HIS A 453 -23.67 -15.42 21.19
CA HIS A 453 -23.17 -15.82 19.85
C HIS A 453 -23.14 -17.36 19.67
N LEU A 454 -23.30 -18.14 20.72
CA LEU A 454 -23.23 -19.60 20.67
C LEU A 454 -24.57 -20.28 20.27
N ASP A 455 -25.64 -19.52 20.09
CA ASP A 455 -26.94 -20.11 19.72
C ASP A 455 -27.10 -20.24 18.20
N SER A 456 -26.68 -21.39 17.66
CA SER A 456 -26.67 -21.70 16.23
C SER A 456 -28.05 -21.73 15.55
N LYS A 457 -29.15 -21.71 16.30
CA LYS A 457 -30.51 -21.76 15.75
C LYS A 457 -30.91 -20.50 14.96
N TYR A 458 -30.21 -19.42 15.16
CA TYR A 458 -30.58 -18.10 14.64
C TYR A 458 -29.58 -17.53 13.63
N LEU A 459 -28.84 -18.40 12.95
CA LEU A 459 -27.93 -17.98 11.88
C LEU A 459 -28.71 -17.28 10.76
N SER A 460 -28.08 -16.28 10.15
CA SER A 460 -28.61 -15.61 8.94
C SER A 460 -28.76 -16.62 7.78
N SER A 461 -29.53 -16.24 6.77
CA SER A 461 -29.76 -17.13 5.61
C SER A 461 -28.47 -17.57 4.95
N ILE A 462 -27.46 -16.68 4.88
CA ILE A 462 -26.16 -17.01 4.29
C ILE A 462 -25.31 -17.89 5.22
N GLU A 463 -25.38 -17.71 6.53
CA GLU A 463 -24.67 -18.58 7.49
C GLU A 463 -25.23 -20.02 7.48
N LYS A 464 -26.49 -20.19 7.13
CA LYS A 464 -27.15 -21.54 7.00
C LYS A 464 -26.64 -22.35 5.80
N ILE A 465 -25.85 -21.77 4.91
CA ILE A 465 -25.22 -22.51 3.79
C ILE A 465 -24.27 -23.60 4.31
N ILE A 466 -23.79 -23.46 5.56
CA ILE A 466 -22.82 -24.37 6.18
C ILE A 466 -23.49 -25.62 6.76
N ILE A 467 -24.78 -25.57 7.00
CA ILE A 467 -25.59 -26.67 7.59
C ILE A 467 -26.20 -27.51 6.46
#